data_c826bd988e95f3bd537a67d560b68c91
#
_entry.id   c826bd988e95f3bd537a67d560b68c91
#
_cell.length_a   1.000
_cell.length_b   1.000
_cell.length_c   1.000
_cell.angle_alpha   90.00
_cell.angle_beta   90.00
_cell.angle_gamma   90.00
#
_symmetry.space_group_name_H-M   'P 1'
#
loop_
_entity.id
_entity.type
_entity.pdbx_description
1 polymer ?
#
loop_
_entity_poly.entity_id
_entity_poly.type
_entity_poly.pdbx_seq_one_letter_code
_entity_poly.pdbx_strand_id
1 'polypeptide(L)'
;MIDLTQLAVGSPVSYLVAVTVPAVDAILPVLPSETAVIALGVATAGSTDPRIAVLVLLAACGAFAGDNLAYLIGRRFGPAAQRRLRAGERGERRLAWAARALDRFGFWIIIGCRFIPGGRTAVTLSCGLIGYRRRAFVAATACAAGIWAAYAFFIGRLGGKAFEDRPWAGLLLALGAALVLSALVEVLRRSRPWRVVRRVPGLGGRRPSRGTSGQ
;
A
#
# COMPACT_ATOMS: atom_id res chain seq x y z
N MET A 1 33.88 -18.03 7.19
CA MET A 1 32.88 -17.05 6.70
C MET A 1 31.50 -17.67 6.86
N ILE A 2 30.62 -17.03 7.58
CA ILE A 2 29.21 -17.48 7.70
C ILE A 2 28.55 -17.25 6.36
N ASP A 3 28.09 -18.31 5.72
CA ASP A 3 27.34 -18.18 4.46
C ASP A 3 25.94 -17.62 4.76
N LEU A 4 25.80 -16.31 4.55
CA LEU A 4 24.55 -15.58 4.79
C LEU A 4 23.39 -16.16 3.97
N THR A 5 23.70 -16.75 2.82
CA THR A 5 22.70 -17.41 1.97
C THR A 5 22.12 -18.65 2.67
N GLN A 6 23.02 -19.50 3.21
CA GLN A 6 22.59 -20.70 3.93
C GLN A 6 21.79 -20.34 5.19
N LEU A 7 22.16 -19.28 5.87
CA LEU A 7 21.42 -18.78 7.03
C LEU A 7 20.04 -18.26 6.62
N ALA A 8 19.96 -17.50 5.52
CA ALA A 8 18.72 -16.92 5.03
C ALA A 8 17.75 -17.97 4.47
N VAL A 9 18.25 -18.96 3.73
CA VAL A 9 17.45 -19.97 3.03
C VAL A 9 17.26 -21.24 3.85
N GLY A 10 18.21 -21.58 4.73
CA GLY A 10 18.16 -22.81 5.54
C GLY A 10 17.38 -22.66 6.84
N SER A 11 17.12 -21.44 7.31
CA SER A 11 16.46 -21.21 8.59
C SER A 11 14.93 -21.16 8.45
N PRO A 12 14.16 -21.97 9.21
CA PRO A 12 12.70 -21.86 9.24
C PRO A 12 12.23 -20.48 9.73
N VAL A 13 13.05 -19.78 10.52
CA VAL A 13 12.76 -18.43 11.01
C VAL A 13 12.65 -17.43 9.84
N SER A 14 13.48 -17.56 8.81
CA SER A 14 13.42 -16.67 7.63
C SER A 14 12.08 -16.77 6.88
N TYR A 15 11.53 -17.98 6.77
CA TYR A 15 10.22 -18.20 6.14
C TYR A 15 9.09 -17.60 7.00
N LEU A 16 9.17 -17.77 8.32
CA LEU A 16 8.20 -17.18 9.26
C LEU A 16 8.25 -15.65 9.20
N VAL A 17 9.42 -15.05 9.22
CA VAL A 17 9.63 -13.60 9.12
C VAL A 17 9.12 -13.08 7.78
N ALA A 18 9.42 -13.77 6.67
CA ALA A 18 8.97 -13.39 5.34
C ALA A 18 7.43 -13.29 5.24
N VAL A 19 6.68 -14.13 5.94
CA VAL A 19 5.21 -14.08 5.96
C VAL A 19 4.70 -13.08 6.99
N THR A 20 5.18 -13.17 8.24
CA THR A 20 4.55 -12.47 9.37
C THR A 20 4.82 -10.97 9.35
N VAL A 21 6.05 -10.56 9.01
CA VAL A 21 6.42 -9.13 9.02
C VAL A 21 5.57 -8.32 8.02
N PRO A 22 5.44 -8.71 6.74
CA PRO A 22 4.58 -8.00 5.80
C PRO A 22 3.07 -8.09 6.15
N ALA A 23 2.64 -9.19 6.78
CA ALA A 23 1.25 -9.35 7.20
C ALA A 23 0.88 -8.39 8.34
N VAL A 24 1.74 -8.27 9.34
CA VAL A 24 1.54 -7.36 10.49
C VAL A 24 1.65 -5.91 10.06
N ASP A 25 2.64 -5.58 9.22
CA ASP A 25 2.85 -4.22 8.69
C ASP A 25 1.65 -3.72 7.87
N ALA A 26 0.91 -4.60 7.22
CA ALA A 26 -0.31 -4.22 6.50
C ALA A 26 -1.39 -3.63 7.42
N ILE A 27 -1.43 -4.05 8.68
CA ILE A 27 -2.42 -3.64 9.67
C ILE A 27 -1.87 -2.52 10.54
N LEU A 28 -0.63 -2.67 10.99
CA LEU A 28 0.10 -1.74 11.85
C LEU A 28 1.31 -1.23 11.08
N PRO A 29 1.23 -0.06 10.40
CA PRO A 29 2.31 0.47 9.57
C PRO A 29 3.46 1.05 10.43
N VAL A 30 4.00 0.25 11.32
CA VAL A 30 5.11 0.58 12.22
C VAL A 30 6.37 -0.20 11.87
N LEU A 31 6.19 -1.39 11.28
CA LEU A 31 7.31 -2.26 10.92
C LEU A 31 7.74 -1.97 9.48
N PRO A 32 9.04 -1.65 9.25
CA PRO A 32 9.55 -1.48 7.90
C PRO A 32 9.68 -2.85 7.20
N SER A 33 8.57 -3.38 6.70
CA SER A 33 8.54 -4.69 6.02
C SER A 33 9.42 -4.72 4.76
N GLU A 34 9.61 -3.57 4.12
CA GLU A 34 10.54 -3.41 3.00
C GLU A 34 11.95 -3.79 3.39
N THR A 35 12.39 -3.40 4.60
CA THR A 35 13.73 -3.70 5.11
C THR A 35 13.99 -5.20 5.18
N ALA A 36 13.00 -5.97 5.64
CA ALA A 36 13.13 -7.42 5.77
C ALA A 36 13.29 -8.10 4.39
N VAL A 37 12.50 -7.69 3.40
CA VAL A 37 12.56 -8.25 2.03
C VAL A 37 13.83 -7.81 1.30
N ILE A 38 14.24 -6.55 1.47
CA ILE A 38 15.51 -6.04 0.93
C ILE A 38 16.69 -6.79 1.53
N ALA A 39 16.69 -7.01 2.86
CA ALA A 39 17.76 -7.75 3.54
C ALA A 39 17.86 -9.20 3.04
N LEU A 40 16.74 -9.88 2.79
CA LEU A 40 16.71 -11.19 2.15
C LEU A 40 17.31 -11.14 0.73
N GLY A 41 17.02 -10.10 -0.04
CA GLY A 41 17.58 -9.87 -1.36
C GLY A 41 19.10 -9.71 -1.31
N VAL A 42 19.62 -8.89 -0.38
CA VAL A 42 21.08 -8.69 -0.15
C VAL A 42 21.73 -9.99 0.26
N ALA A 43 21.18 -10.69 1.26
CA ALA A 43 21.76 -11.94 1.79
C ALA A 43 21.82 -13.05 0.74
N THR A 44 20.99 -13.00 -0.30
CA THR A 44 20.92 -14.03 -1.36
C THR A 44 21.48 -13.55 -2.70
N ALA A 45 22.19 -12.43 -2.74
CA ALA A 45 22.62 -11.77 -3.99
C ALA A 45 23.46 -12.65 -4.92
N GLY A 46 24.38 -13.46 -4.37
CA GLY A 46 25.26 -14.37 -5.12
C GLY A 46 24.65 -15.76 -5.39
N SER A 47 23.48 -16.08 -4.83
CA SER A 47 22.90 -17.43 -4.90
C SER A 47 21.84 -17.56 -6.00
N THR A 48 21.72 -18.76 -6.56
CA THR A 48 20.67 -19.17 -7.51
C THR A 48 19.73 -20.23 -6.91
N ASP A 49 19.74 -20.39 -5.58
CA ASP A 49 18.91 -21.37 -4.88
C ASP A 49 17.41 -21.12 -5.17
N PRO A 50 16.65 -22.12 -5.67
CA PRO A 50 15.21 -21.98 -5.96
C PRO A 50 14.37 -21.64 -4.72
N ARG A 51 14.85 -21.94 -3.52
CA ARG A 51 14.16 -21.60 -2.24
C ARG A 51 14.00 -20.09 -2.05
N ILE A 52 14.84 -19.29 -2.71
CA ILE A 52 14.72 -17.82 -2.72
C ILE A 52 13.37 -17.38 -3.30
N ALA A 53 12.93 -18.02 -4.39
CA ALA A 53 11.62 -17.75 -4.97
C ALA A 53 10.48 -18.03 -3.97
N VAL A 54 10.63 -19.07 -3.15
CA VAL A 54 9.66 -19.39 -2.08
C VAL A 54 9.62 -18.28 -1.04
N LEU A 55 10.75 -17.73 -0.61
CA LEU A 55 10.80 -16.60 0.34
C LEU A 55 10.08 -15.36 -0.22
N VAL A 56 10.30 -15.02 -1.50
CA VAL A 56 9.63 -13.88 -2.15
C VAL A 56 8.12 -14.12 -2.25
N LEU A 57 7.70 -15.32 -2.62
CA LEU A 57 6.29 -15.69 -2.68
C LEU A 57 5.64 -15.61 -1.30
N LEU A 58 6.32 -16.08 -0.26
CA LEU A 58 5.81 -16.00 1.11
C LEU A 58 5.68 -14.54 1.59
N ALA A 59 6.63 -13.67 1.23
CA ALA A 59 6.51 -12.24 1.53
C ALA A 59 5.29 -11.62 0.82
N ALA A 60 5.08 -11.97 -0.45
CA ALA A 60 3.90 -11.54 -1.20
C ALA A 60 2.60 -12.07 -0.57
N CYS A 61 2.57 -13.35 -0.17
CA CYS A 61 1.42 -13.97 0.48
C CYS A 61 1.12 -13.33 1.84
N GLY A 62 2.14 -13.05 2.65
CA GLY A 62 2.00 -12.37 3.93
C GLY A 62 1.40 -10.97 3.75
N ALA A 63 1.95 -10.20 2.84
CA ALA A 63 1.45 -8.88 2.49
C ALA A 63 0.00 -8.90 1.98
N PHE A 64 -0.31 -9.85 1.10
CA PHE A 64 -1.66 -10.08 0.58
C PHE A 64 -2.65 -10.47 1.69
N ALA A 65 -2.27 -11.39 2.58
CA ALA A 65 -3.10 -11.81 3.71
C ALA A 65 -3.39 -10.62 4.65
N GLY A 66 -2.38 -9.83 4.98
CA GLY A 66 -2.53 -8.63 5.80
C GLY A 66 -3.44 -7.58 5.18
N ASP A 67 -3.33 -7.31 3.86
CA ASP A 67 -4.22 -6.39 3.15
C ASP A 67 -5.68 -6.88 3.19
N ASN A 68 -5.90 -8.20 3.00
CA ASN A 68 -7.23 -8.79 3.08
C ASN A 68 -7.81 -8.73 4.48
N LEU A 69 -6.98 -8.92 5.51
CA LEU A 69 -7.42 -8.79 6.91
C LEU A 69 -7.79 -7.33 7.23
N ALA A 70 -6.97 -6.35 6.79
CA ALA A 70 -7.31 -4.93 6.93
C ALA A 70 -8.64 -4.59 6.22
N TYR A 71 -8.87 -5.11 5.01
CA TYR A 71 -10.15 -4.96 4.32
C TYR A 71 -11.31 -5.54 5.12
N LEU A 72 -11.16 -6.75 5.68
CA LEU A 72 -12.22 -7.39 6.49
C LEU A 72 -12.51 -6.60 7.76
N ILE A 73 -11.47 -6.06 8.43
CA ILE A 73 -11.62 -5.15 9.57
C ILE A 73 -12.42 -3.92 9.14
N GLY A 74 -12.02 -3.25 8.04
CA GLY A 74 -12.74 -2.11 7.48
C GLY A 74 -14.21 -2.45 7.19
N ARG A 75 -14.48 -3.63 6.62
CA ARG A 75 -15.84 -4.09 6.30
C ARG A 75 -16.67 -4.39 7.54
N ARG A 76 -16.07 -4.97 8.58
CA ARG A 76 -16.75 -5.30 9.85
C ARG A 76 -17.21 -4.04 10.59
N PHE A 77 -16.38 -3.01 10.60
CA PHE A 77 -16.67 -1.73 11.26
C PHE A 77 -17.33 -0.71 10.33
N GLY A 78 -17.44 -1.00 9.04
CA GLY A 78 -17.97 -0.12 8.01
C GLY A 78 -19.33 0.47 8.34
N PRO A 79 -20.36 -0.33 8.72
CA PRO A 79 -21.70 0.20 9.01
C PRO A 79 -21.72 1.23 10.14
N ALA A 80 -20.94 1.03 11.19
CA ALA A 80 -20.85 1.96 12.32
C ALA A 80 -20.10 3.25 11.93
N ALA A 81 -18.97 3.11 11.22
CA ALA A 81 -18.18 4.23 10.74
C ALA A 81 -18.93 5.07 9.72
N GLN A 82 -19.64 4.45 8.78
CA GLN A 82 -20.46 5.15 7.79
C GLN A 82 -21.58 5.94 8.45
N ARG A 83 -22.28 5.38 9.45
CA ARG A 83 -23.32 6.10 10.20
C ARG A 83 -22.76 7.37 10.84
N ARG A 84 -21.60 7.30 11.48
CA ARG A 84 -20.93 8.47 12.08
C ARG A 84 -20.49 9.50 11.04
N LEU A 85 -19.95 9.06 9.92
CA LEU A 85 -19.51 9.95 8.84
C LEU A 85 -20.68 10.62 8.11
N ARG A 86 -21.80 9.92 7.93
CA ARG A 86 -23.02 10.46 7.31
C ARG A 86 -23.80 11.43 8.21
N ALA A 87 -23.50 11.48 9.49
CA ALA A 87 -24.09 12.45 10.41
C ALA A 87 -23.75 13.91 10.09
N GLY A 88 -22.80 14.15 9.14
CA GLY A 88 -22.47 15.49 8.68
C GLY A 88 -22.25 15.53 7.17
N GLU A 89 -22.70 16.62 6.50
CA GLU A 89 -22.59 16.81 5.04
C GLU A 89 -21.15 16.62 4.49
N ARG A 90 -20.14 17.04 5.25
CA ARG A 90 -18.73 16.90 4.83
C ARG A 90 -18.31 15.43 4.79
N GLY A 91 -18.77 14.62 5.73
CA GLY A 91 -18.49 13.19 5.80
C GLY A 91 -19.16 12.44 4.67
N GLU A 92 -20.42 12.73 4.38
CA GLU A 92 -21.17 12.14 3.29
C GLU A 92 -20.53 12.44 1.92
N ARG A 93 -20.16 13.71 1.69
CA ARG A 93 -19.44 14.12 0.45
C ARG A 93 -18.11 13.38 0.29
N ARG A 94 -17.35 13.17 1.38
CA ARG A 94 -16.08 12.42 1.36
C ARG A 94 -16.30 10.96 1.03
N LEU A 95 -17.29 10.31 1.63
CA LEU A 95 -17.65 8.92 1.34
C LEU A 95 -18.08 8.73 -0.11
N ALA A 96 -18.96 9.59 -0.62
CA ALA A 96 -19.42 9.55 -2.00
C ALA A 96 -18.27 9.79 -3.00
N TRP A 97 -17.35 10.69 -2.67
CA TRP A 97 -16.16 10.92 -3.49
C TRP A 97 -15.25 9.68 -3.51
N ALA A 98 -14.95 9.11 -2.33
CA ALA A 98 -14.09 7.94 -2.22
C ALA A 98 -14.69 6.72 -2.94
N ALA A 99 -16.00 6.51 -2.83
CA ALA A 99 -16.70 5.45 -3.55
C ALA A 99 -16.55 5.62 -5.07
N ARG A 100 -16.82 6.81 -5.61
CA ARG A 100 -16.66 7.10 -7.04
C ARG A 100 -15.21 6.95 -7.51
N ALA A 101 -14.23 7.38 -6.71
CA ALA A 101 -12.82 7.23 -7.04
C ALA A 101 -12.41 5.75 -7.11
N LEU A 102 -12.87 4.93 -6.16
CA LEU A 102 -12.63 3.49 -6.16
C LEU A 102 -13.35 2.77 -7.30
N ASP A 103 -14.57 3.16 -7.64
CA ASP A 103 -15.29 2.56 -8.78
C ASP A 103 -14.58 2.82 -10.11
N ARG A 104 -14.01 4.02 -10.27
CA ARG A 104 -13.34 4.40 -11.52
C ARG A 104 -11.88 3.96 -11.60
N PHE A 105 -11.14 4.05 -10.51
CA PHE A 105 -9.69 3.87 -10.49
C PHE A 105 -9.21 2.90 -9.41
N GLY A 106 -10.11 2.12 -8.79
CA GLY A 106 -9.81 1.34 -7.59
C GLY A 106 -8.61 0.42 -7.73
N PHE A 107 -8.45 -0.24 -8.88
CA PHE A 107 -7.29 -1.10 -9.16
C PHE A 107 -5.97 -0.32 -9.06
N TRP A 108 -5.87 0.83 -9.72
CA TRP A 108 -4.68 1.67 -9.71
C TRP A 108 -4.43 2.37 -8.39
N ILE A 109 -5.51 2.75 -7.68
CA ILE A 109 -5.42 3.33 -6.34
C ILE A 109 -4.84 2.31 -5.36
N ILE A 110 -5.30 1.05 -5.41
CA ILE A 110 -4.83 -0.03 -4.53
C ILE A 110 -3.36 -0.37 -4.82
N ILE A 111 -2.93 -0.39 -6.08
CA ILE A 111 -1.52 -0.59 -6.42
C ILE A 111 -0.68 0.60 -5.98
N GLY A 112 -1.08 1.81 -6.35
CA GLY A 112 -0.29 3.02 -6.12
C GLY A 112 -0.17 3.41 -4.64
N CYS A 113 -1.21 3.15 -3.82
CA CYS A 113 -1.16 3.47 -2.40
C CYS A 113 -0.11 2.67 -1.63
N ARG A 114 0.34 1.54 -2.17
CA ARG A 114 1.34 0.69 -1.56
C ARG A 114 2.71 1.35 -1.44
N PHE A 115 3.00 2.27 -2.34
CA PHE A 115 4.25 3.05 -2.35
C PHE A 115 4.16 4.33 -1.50
N ILE A 116 3.04 4.55 -0.81
CA ILE A 116 2.82 5.72 0.05
C ILE A 116 2.82 5.26 1.50
N PRO A 117 3.72 5.76 2.37
CA PRO A 117 3.73 5.41 3.78
C PRO A 117 2.37 5.65 4.44
N GLY A 118 1.82 4.62 5.09
CA GLY A 118 0.48 4.65 5.69
C GLY A 118 -0.69 4.72 4.69
N GLY A 119 -0.43 4.95 3.40
CA GLY A 119 -1.45 4.99 2.34
C GLY A 119 -2.08 3.62 2.11
N ARG A 120 -1.27 2.57 2.13
CA ARG A 120 -1.71 1.18 2.01
C ARG A 120 -2.80 0.84 3.02
N THR A 121 -2.51 0.96 4.31
CA THR A 121 -3.47 0.64 5.38
C THR A 121 -4.73 1.50 5.31
N ALA A 122 -4.57 2.81 5.04
CA ALA A 122 -5.70 3.72 4.89
C ALA A 122 -6.62 3.33 3.73
N VAL A 123 -6.06 2.96 2.57
CA VAL A 123 -6.85 2.57 1.38
C VAL A 123 -7.48 1.21 1.57
N THR A 124 -6.77 0.21 2.10
CA THR A 124 -7.31 -1.14 2.32
C THR A 124 -8.47 -1.13 3.32
N LEU A 125 -8.31 -0.42 4.45
CA LEU A 125 -9.40 -0.20 5.41
C LEU A 125 -10.58 0.55 4.78
N SER A 126 -10.32 1.60 3.99
CA SER A 126 -11.36 2.38 3.32
C SER A 126 -12.13 1.56 2.29
N CYS A 127 -11.45 0.69 1.52
CA CYS A 127 -12.10 -0.26 0.61
C CYS A 127 -13.08 -1.17 1.34
N GLY A 128 -12.68 -1.68 2.51
CA GLY A 128 -13.56 -2.48 3.37
C GLY A 128 -14.72 -1.67 3.91
N LEU A 129 -14.46 -0.46 4.45
CA LEU A 129 -15.44 0.45 5.03
C LEU A 129 -16.52 0.86 4.01
N ILE A 130 -16.13 1.17 2.78
CA ILE A 130 -17.07 1.59 1.71
C ILE A 130 -17.81 0.38 1.12
N GLY A 131 -17.30 -0.85 1.31
CA GLY A 131 -17.85 -2.06 0.72
C GLY A 131 -17.44 -2.26 -0.73
N TYR A 132 -16.22 -1.84 -1.09
CA TYR A 132 -15.67 -2.05 -2.43
C TYR A 132 -15.69 -3.53 -2.84
N ARG A 133 -15.91 -3.81 -4.12
CA ARG A 133 -16.11 -5.18 -4.65
C ARG A 133 -14.93 -6.10 -4.29
N ARG A 134 -15.22 -7.14 -3.47
CA ARG A 134 -14.20 -8.03 -2.92
C ARG A 134 -13.33 -8.68 -4.01
N ARG A 135 -13.92 -9.15 -5.12
CA ARG A 135 -13.15 -9.78 -6.21
C ARG A 135 -12.14 -8.83 -6.85
N ALA A 136 -12.55 -7.58 -7.09
CA ALA A 136 -11.67 -6.54 -7.62
C ALA A 136 -10.56 -6.16 -6.62
N PHE A 137 -10.91 -6.09 -5.33
CA PHE A 137 -9.93 -5.83 -4.26
C PHE A 137 -8.88 -6.94 -4.18
N VAL A 138 -9.31 -8.21 -4.15
CA VAL A 138 -8.42 -9.38 -4.09
C VAL A 138 -7.47 -9.40 -5.28
N ALA A 139 -7.96 -9.19 -6.51
CA ALA A 139 -7.12 -9.15 -7.70
C ALA A 139 -6.10 -8.00 -7.65
N ALA A 140 -6.53 -6.80 -7.27
CA ALA A 140 -5.64 -5.64 -7.17
C ALA A 140 -4.57 -5.81 -6.10
N THR A 141 -4.93 -6.34 -4.92
CA THR A 141 -3.97 -6.58 -3.83
C THR A 141 -3.02 -7.73 -4.12
N ALA A 142 -3.46 -8.77 -4.83
CA ALA A 142 -2.57 -9.85 -5.27
C ALA A 142 -1.50 -9.32 -6.25
N CYS A 143 -1.90 -8.54 -7.25
CA CYS A 143 -0.96 -7.88 -8.16
C CYS A 143 -0.02 -6.93 -7.41
N ALA A 144 -0.57 -6.08 -6.53
CA ALA A 144 0.21 -5.12 -5.77
C ALA A 144 1.24 -5.79 -4.84
N ALA A 145 0.86 -6.89 -4.17
CA ALA A 145 1.73 -7.65 -3.30
C ALA A 145 2.86 -8.33 -4.07
N GLY A 146 2.55 -8.92 -5.24
CA GLY A 146 3.56 -9.54 -6.12
C GLY A 146 4.57 -8.52 -6.65
N ILE A 147 4.09 -7.39 -7.19
CA ILE A 147 4.95 -6.30 -7.66
C ILE A 147 5.85 -5.79 -6.53
N TRP A 148 5.27 -5.56 -5.34
CA TRP A 148 6.01 -5.07 -4.19
C TRP A 148 7.11 -6.05 -3.74
N ALA A 149 6.78 -7.32 -3.56
CA ALA A 149 7.75 -8.31 -3.13
C ALA A 149 8.89 -8.47 -4.15
N ALA A 150 8.55 -8.48 -5.45
CA ALA A 150 9.52 -8.57 -6.52
C ALA A 150 10.46 -7.35 -6.51
N TYR A 151 9.93 -6.12 -6.54
CA TYR A 151 10.81 -4.94 -6.59
C TYR A 151 11.71 -4.82 -5.36
N ALA A 152 11.17 -5.04 -4.14
CA ALA A 152 11.94 -4.96 -2.91
C ALA A 152 13.08 -5.99 -2.89
N PHE A 153 12.76 -7.22 -3.30
CA PHE A 153 13.75 -8.28 -3.43
C PHE A 153 14.84 -7.95 -4.47
N PHE A 154 14.43 -7.49 -5.66
CA PHE A 154 15.39 -7.16 -6.73
C PHE A 154 16.30 -5.98 -6.37
N ILE A 155 15.77 -4.94 -5.69
CA ILE A 155 16.58 -3.83 -5.18
C ILE A 155 17.62 -4.36 -4.19
N GLY A 156 17.20 -5.23 -3.25
CA GLY A 156 18.11 -5.86 -2.31
C GLY A 156 19.19 -6.69 -3.01
N ARG A 157 18.82 -7.49 -4.00
CA ARG A 157 19.75 -8.34 -4.75
C ARG A 157 20.75 -7.53 -5.59
N LEU A 158 20.30 -6.45 -6.23
CA LEU A 158 21.19 -5.55 -6.97
C LEU A 158 22.17 -4.84 -6.02
N GLY A 159 21.68 -4.36 -4.87
CA GLY A 159 22.52 -3.76 -3.84
C GLY A 159 23.54 -4.73 -3.28
N GLY A 160 23.13 -5.98 -3.00
CA GLY A 160 24.05 -7.04 -2.53
C GLY A 160 25.15 -7.39 -3.54
N LYS A 161 24.82 -7.51 -4.83
CA LYS A 161 25.81 -7.74 -5.89
C LYS A 161 26.77 -6.57 -6.08
N ALA A 162 26.28 -5.33 -6.00
CA ALA A 162 27.12 -4.15 -6.18
C ALA A 162 28.14 -3.96 -5.05
N PHE A 163 27.91 -4.57 -3.90
CA PHE A 163 28.73 -4.42 -2.69
C PHE A 163 29.09 -5.77 -2.08
N GLU A 164 29.52 -6.75 -2.92
CA GLU A 164 29.89 -8.09 -2.46
C GLU A 164 30.97 -8.07 -1.37
N ASP A 165 31.91 -7.13 -1.47
CA ASP A 165 32.99 -6.96 -0.47
C ASP A 165 32.53 -6.28 0.82
N ARG A 166 31.36 -5.61 0.81
CA ARG A 166 30.81 -4.85 1.93
C ARG A 166 29.28 -4.96 1.98
N PRO A 167 28.73 -6.11 2.35
CA PRO A 167 27.27 -6.35 2.27
C PRO A 167 26.44 -5.38 3.14
N TRP A 168 27.00 -4.86 4.24
CA TRP A 168 26.39 -3.82 5.05
C TRP A 168 26.21 -2.48 4.29
N ALA A 169 27.16 -2.12 3.40
CA ALA A 169 27.06 -0.92 2.59
C ALA A 169 25.96 -1.06 1.53
N GLY A 170 25.82 -2.24 0.93
CA GLY A 170 24.72 -2.57 0.01
C GLY A 170 23.35 -2.47 0.69
N LEU A 171 23.25 -2.97 1.93
CA LEU A 171 22.03 -2.86 2.72
C LEU A 171 21.68 -1.40 3.04
N LEU A 172 22.66 -0.61 3.51
CA LEU A 172 22.44 0.81 3.81
C LEU A 172 22.06 1.61 2.57
N LEU A 173 22.68 1.34 1.42
CA LEU A 173 22.35 2.00 0.16
C LEU A 173 20.93 1.64 -0.30
N ALA A 174 20.55 0.35 -0.24
CA ALA A 174 19.24 -0.12 -0.62
C ALA A 174 18.14 0.46 0.29
N LEU A 175 18.39 0.51 1.60
CA LEU A 175 17.50 1.16 2.57
C LEU A 175 17.42 2.67 2.33
N GLY A 176 18.55 3.32 2.09
CA GLY A 176 18.60 4.75 1.76
C GLY A 176 17.81 5.06 0.50
N ALA A 177 17.97 4.27 -0.56
CA ALA A 177 17.21 4.42 -1.81
C ALA A 177 15.71 4.24 -1.59
N ALA A 178 15.29 3.24 -0.81
CA ALA A 178 13.88 3.03 -0.47
C ALA A 178 13.29 4.18 0.34
N LEU A 179 14.05 4.71 1.32
CA LEU A 179 13.64 5.88 2.11
C LEU A 179 13.56 7.15 1.26
N VAL A 180 14.54 7.39 0.39
CA VAL A 180 14.54 8.56 -0.53
C VAL A 180 13.35 8.47 -1.49
N LEU A 181 13.07 7.30 -2.05
CA LEU A 181 11.91 7.11 -2.93
C LEU A 181 10.61 7.36 -2.18
N SER A 182 10.47 6.85 -0.97
CA SER A 182 9.29 7.07 -0.13
C SER A 182 9.14 8.54 0.24
N ALA A 183 10.23 9.22 0.61
CA ALA A 183 10.24 10.65 0.90
C ALA A 183 9.89 11.49 -0.34
N LEU A 184 10.44 11.15 -1.50
CA LEU A 184 10.15 11.83 -2.77
C LEU A 184 8.67 11.72 -3.13
N VAL A 185 8.08 10.52 -3.00
CA VAL A 185 6.64 10.30 -3.22
C VAL A 185 5.82 11.15 -2.24
N GLU A 186 6.21 11.21 -0.98
CA GLU A 186 5.52 12.03 0.03
C GLU A 186 5.64 13.54 -0.26
N VAL A 187 6.81 14.02 -0.66
CA VAL A 187 7.03 15.42 -1.07
C VAL A 187 6.21 15.76 -2.31
N LEU A 188 6.22 14.91 -3.34
CA LEU A 188 5.41 15.09 -4.54
C LEU A 188 3.91 15.10 -4.24
N ARG A 189 3.48 14.31 -3.26
CA ARG A 189 2.10 14.31 -2.77
C ARG A 189 1.74 15.62 -2.08
N ARG A 190 2.65 16.16 -1.24
CA ARG A 190 2.45 17.43 -0.54
C ARG A 190 2.52 18.64 -1.47
N SER A 191 3.37 18.60 -2.49
CA SER A 191 3.54 19.68 -3.45
C SER A 191 2.43 19.78 -4.50
N ARG A 192 1.60 18.73 -4.66
CA ARG A 192 0.38 18.78 -5.47
C ARG A 192 -0.83 19.06 -4.57
N PRO A 193 -1.14 20.33 -4.25
CA PRO A 193 -2.40 20.63 -3.56
C PRO A 193 -3.54 20.11 -4.43
N TRP A 194 -4.49 19.45 -3.81
CA TRP A 194 -5.71 18.89 -4.40
C TRP A 194 -6.59 19.99 -5.05
N ARG A 195 -6.06 20.70 -6.05
CA ARG A 195 -6.78 21.75 -6.80
C ARG A 195 -7.78 21.20 -7.83
N VAL A 196 -7.83 19.89 -8.04
CA VAL A 196 -8.68 19.29 -9.09
C VAL A 196 -10.17 19.24 -8.72
N VAL A 197 -10.56 19.53 -7.49
CA VAL A 197 -11.99 19.41 -7.06
C VAL A 197 -12.74 20.74 -7.05
N ARG A 198 -12.14 21.87 -7.48
CA ARG A 198 -12.81 23.18 -7.43
C ARG A 198 -13.41 23.68 -8.77
N ARG A 199 -13.54 22.85 -9.79
CA ARG A 199 -14.28 23.27 -11.00
C ARG A 199 -15.37 22.25 -11.32
N VAL A 200 -16.48 22.31 -10.61
CA VAL A 200 -17.77 22.01 -11.19
C VAL A 200 -18.39 23.35 -11.57
N PRO A 201 -18.40 23.75 -12.84
CA PRO A 201 -19.18 24.90 -13.30
C PRO A 201 -20.65 24.48 -13.35
N GLY A 202 -21.50 25.27 -12.77
CA GLY A 202 -22.91 25.28 -13.14
C GLY A 202 -23.86 24.55 -12.21
N LEU A 203 -24.13 25.16 -11.05
CA LEU A 203 -25.48 25.23 -10.51
C LEU A 203 -25.70 26.68 -10.07
N GLY A 204 -25.71 27.55 -11.07
CA GLY A 204 -26.21 28.91 -10.97
C GLY A 204 -27.68 28.89 -10.65
N GLY A 205 -28.04 29.55 -9.57
CA GLY A 205 -29.38 29.58 -9.01
C GLY A 205 -30.45 29.99 -10.00
N ARG A 206 -31.49 29.21 -10.09
CA ARG A 206 -32.82 29.73 -10.44
C ARG A 206 -33.32 30.53 -9.22
N ARG A 207 -33.27 31.87 -9.33
CA ARG A 207 -34.01 32.77 -8.46
C ARG A 207 -35.51 32.48 -8.69
N PRO A 208 -36.30 32.30 -7.65
CA PRO A 208 -37.76 32.32 -7.82
C PRO A 208 -38.16 33.76 -8.18
N SER A 209 -38.86 33.90 -9.33
CA SER A 209 -39.51 35.12 -9.75
C SER A 209 -40.55 35.52 -8.69
N ARG A 210 -40.39 36.66 -8.04
CA ARG A 210 -41.42 37.32 -7.28
C ARG A 210 -42.55 37.70 -8.26
N GLY A 211 -43.68 37.04 -8.15
CA GLY A 211 -44.92 37.48 -8.75
C GLY A 211 -45.37 38.79 -8.09
N THR A 212 -45.35 39.84 -8.87
CA THR A 212 -46.07 41.09 -8.57
C THR A 212 -47.55 40.81 -8.73
N SER A 213 -48.28 40.70 -7.63
CA SER A 213 -49.73 40.91 -7.63
C SER A 213 -49.97 42.40 -7.54
N GLY A 214 -50.38 43.00 -8.62
CA GLY A 214 -51.05 44.30 -8.66
C GLY A 214 -52.56 44.09 -8.80
N GLN A 215 -53.27 44.84 -8.00
CA GLN A 215 -54.74 45.15 -7.97
C GLN A 215 -55.60 44.09 -7.35
#